data_d8861ce26f609c88ca3b9c7162ff2e27
#
_entry.id   d8861ce26f609c88ca3b9c7162ff2e27
#
_cell.length_a   1.000
_cell.length_b   1.000
_cell.length_c   1.000
_cell.angle_alpha   90.00
_cell.angle_beta   90.00
_cell.angle_gamma   90.00
#
_symmetry.space_group_name_H-M   'P 1'
#
loop_
_entity.id
_entity.type
_entity.pdbx_description
1 polymer ?
#
loop_
_entity_poly.entity_id
_entity_poly.type
_entity_poly.pdbx_seq_one_letter_code
_entity_poly.pdbx_strand_id
1 'polypeptide(L)'
;LASAVEWKRKLHGKVTVVSMGPPNFITTIREAVEMGADRGILVSDRKFAGADTLATSYVLAEVISAVHEQDPIDLVFFGKQAIDGDTAQVGPGVAVRMNLPIVTYAVKIRAVDLDDRIVVIERKTERWTEVIEVPIPALLTCEKEIADIPFAPLPDLINALRYEPEMWTMEGPVEFDTEQIGVRGSPTIVYKMGTPALPEAGEVVNAREIGIEEALNFTLDKAEKAGILDVILGGA
;
A
#
# COMPACT_ATOMS: atom_id res chain seq x y z
N LEU A 1 -5.69 -4.35 3.54
CA LEU A 1 -6.10 -5.21 4.64
C LEU A 1 -7.62 -5.25 4.79
N ALA A 2 -8.33 -4.12 4.97
CA ALA A 2 -9.79 -4.08 5.19
C ALA A 2 -10.56 -4.91 4.15
N SER A 3 -10.26 -4.76 2.86
CA SER A 3 -10.85 -5.57 1.80
C SER A 3 -10.55 -7.07 1.93
N ALA A 4 -9.31 -7.44 2.29
CA ALA A 4 -8.97 -8.85 2.52
C ALA A 4 -9.78 -9.46 3.68
N VAL A 5 -9.96 -8.71 4.77
CA VAL A 5 -10.77 -9.14 5.92
C VAL A 5 -12.26 -9.23 5.55
N GLU A 6 -12.76 -8.33 4.72
CA GLU A 6 -14.14 -8.41 4.21
C GLU A 6 -14.36 -9.70 3.41
N TRP A 7 -13.46 -10.01 2.46
CA TRP A 7 -13.55 -11.23 1.65
C TRP A 7 -13.29 -12.50 2.46
N LYS A 8 -12.37 -12.47 3.43
CA LYS A 8 -12.21 -13.54 4.42
C LYS A 8 -13.54 -13.92 5.07
N ARG A 9 -14.32 -12.93 5.52
CA ARG A 9 -15.63 -13.17 6.15
C ARG A 9 -16.65 -13.76 5.20
N LYS A 10 -16.67 -13.31 3.93
CA LYS A 10 -17.58 -13.81 2.89
C LYS A 10 -17.27 -15.24 2.46
N LEU A 11 -16.00 -15.59 2.37
CA LEU A 11 -15.53 -16.86 1.83
C LEU A 11 -15.06 -17.85 2.90
N HIS A 12 -15.17 -17.48 4.19
CA HIS A 12 -14.64 -18.28 5.32
C HIS A 12 -13.15 -18.59 5.18
N GLY A 13 -12.39 -17.67 4.62
CA GLY A 13 -10.95 -17.80 4.37
C GLY A 13 -10.10 -17.36 5.56
N LYS A 14 -8.81 -17.18 5.31
CA LYS A 14 -7.81 -16.68 6.25
C LYS A 14 -7.07 -15.48 5.66
N VAL A 15 -6.57 -14.61 6.54
CA VAL A 15 -5.72 -13.48 6.17
C VAL A 15 -4.39 -13.57 6.91
N THR A 16 -3.30 -13.73 6.15
CA THR A 16 -1.93 -13.61 6.65
C THR A 16 -1.37 -12.25 6.25
N VAL A 17 -0.85 -11.50 7.21
CA VAL A 17 -0.17 -10.23 6.96
C VAL A 17 1.33 -10.43 7.01
N VAL A 18 2.03 -9.95 6.00
CA VAL A 18 3.48 -9.93 5.92
C VAL A 18 3.95 -8.48 5.89
N SER A 19 4.86 -8.12 6.78
CA SER A 19 5.53 -6.81 6.77
C SER A 19 7.04 -7.00 6.81
N MET A 20 7.77 -6.20 6.04
CA MET A 20 9.23 -6.17 6.06
C MET A 20 9.70 -4.86 6.66
N GLY A 21 10.51 -4.93 7.70
CA GLY A 21 11.00 -3.73 8.35
C GLY A 21 11.74 -3.98 9.67
N PRO A 22 12.07 -2.91 10.40
CA PRO A 22 12.73 -3.02 11.69
C PRO A 22 11.81 -3.63 12.76
N PRO A 23 12.36 -4.13 13.89
CA PRO A 23 11.57 -4.83 14.92
C PRO A 23 10.38 -4.06 15.49
N ASN A 24 10.43 -2.73 15.50
CA ASN A 24 9.30 -1.90 15.95
C ASN A 24 8.05 -2.00 15.06
N PHE A 25 8.13 -2.59 13.86
CA PHE A 25 6.97 -2.85 12.99
C PHE A 25 6.05 -3.96 13.53
N ILE A 26 6.40 -4.57 14.67
CA ILE A 26 5.46 -5.40 15.44
C ILE A 26 4.13 -4.68 15.69
N THR A 27 4.15 -3.37 15.93
CA THR A 27 2.94 -2.56 16.13
C THR A 27 2.03 -2.60 14.90
N THR A 28 2.59 -2.47 13.69
CA THR A 28 1.85 -2.55 12.43
C THR A 28 1.18 -3.92 12.22
N ILE A 29 1.88 -5.00 12.61
CA ILE A 29 1.29 -6.35 12.55
C ILE A 29 0.14 -6.47 13.58
N ARG A 30 0.31 -5.93 14.78
CA ARG A 30 -0.75 -5.93 15.80
C ARG A 30 -1.98 -5.15 15.35
N GLU A 31 -1.81 -3.99 14.73
CA GLU A 31 -2.90 -3.23 14.10
C GLU A 31 -3.63 -4.05 13.03
N ALA A 32 -2.90 -4.84 12.25
CA ALA A 32 -3.50 -5.71 11.26
C ALA A 32 -4.31 -6.85 11.89
N VAL A 33 -3.83 -7.44 12.98
CA VAL A 33 -4.56 -8.46 13.75
C VAL A 33 -5.80 -7.86 14.42
N GLU A 34 -5.70 -6.65 14.96
CA GLU A 34 -6.83 -5.88 15.48
C GLU A 34 -7.94 -5.72 14.42
N MET A 35 -7.58 -5.47 13.17
CA MET A 35 -8.52 -5.36 12.04
C MET A 35 -9.09 -6.71 11.59
N GLY A 36 -8.56 -7.83 12.06
CA GLY A 36 -9.07 -9.16 11.77
C GLY A 36 -8.15 -10.07 10.93
N ALA A 37 -6.86 -9.78 10.84
CA ALA A 37 -5.89 -10.74 10.32
C ALA A 37 -5.73 -11.93 11.28
N ASP A 38 -5.50 -13.12 10.73
CA ASP A 38 -5.35 -14.35 11.52
C ASP A 38 -3.90 -14.65 11.87
N ARG A 39 -2.98 -14.25 10.99
CA ARG A 39 -1.54 -14.52 11.11
C ARG A 39 -0.75 -13.30 10.73
N GLY A 40 0.32 -13.03 11.46
CA GLY A 40 1.23 -11.92 11.17
C GLY A 40 2.67 -12.38 11.13
N ILE A 41 3.40 -12.03 10.07
CA ILE A 41 4.81 -12.33 9.87
C ILE A 41 5.56 -11.01 9.72
N LEU A 42 6.55 -10.79 10.56
CA LEU A 42 7.49 -9.68 10.44
C LEU A 42 8.83 -10.20 9.90
N VAL A 43 9.14 -9.78 8.69
CA VAL A 43 10.44 -10.06 8.05
C VAL A 43 11.43 -9.00 8.48
N SER A 44 12.36 -9.36 9.36
CA SER A 44 13.25 -8.39 9.99
C SER A 44 14.64 -8.94 10.20
N ASP A 45 15.61 -8.38 9.48
CA ASP A 45 17.04 -8.63 9.65
C ASP A 45 17.84 -7.39 9.25
N ARG A 46 19.01 -7.19 9.86
CA ARG A 46 19.91 -6.08 9.48
C ARG A 46 20.39 -6.19 8.04
N LYS A 47 20.48 -7.40 7.48
CA LYS A 47 20.88 -7.64 6.10
C LYS A 47 19.86 -7.15 5.08
N PHE A 48 18.60 -6.96 5.47
CA PHE A 48 17.56 -6.38 4.61
C PHE A 48 17.57 -4.85 4.60
N ALA A 49 18.29 -4.21 5.54
CA ALA A 49 18.28 -2.75 5.67
C ALA A 49 18.84 -2.07 4.42
N GLY A 50 18.23 -0.94 4.05
CA GLY A 50 18.62 -0.15 2.87
C GLY A 50 18.22 -0.76 1.53
N ALA A 51 17.37 -1.79 1.53
CA ALA A 51 16.81 -2.37 0.33
C ALA A 51 15.99 -1.33 -0.45
N ASP A 52 16.21 -1.26 -1.77
CA ASP A 52 15.32 -0.57 -2.69
C ASP A 52 14.11 -1.45 -3.07
N THR A 53 13.30 -0.99 -4.03
CA THR A 53 12.10 -1.73 -4.46
C THR A 53 12.42 -3.07 -5.10
N LEU A 54 13.58 -3.21 -5.76
CA LEU A 54 13.99 -4.46 -6.39
C LEU A 54 14.33 -5.51 -5.33
N ALA A 55 15.21 -5.18 -4.39
CA ALA A 55 15.60 -6.06 -3.30
C ALA A 55 14.42 -6.36 -2.35
N THR A 56 13.59 -5.35 -2.06
CA THR A 56 12.37 -5.53 -1.24
C THR A 56 11.38 -6.50 -1.91
N SER A 57 11.14 -6.37 -3.21
CA SER A 57 10.23 -7.26 -3.93
C SER A 57 10.77 -8.70 -4.00
N TYR A 58 12.09 -8.89 -4.02
CA TYR A 58 12.70 -10.21 -3.94
C TYR A 58 12.41 -10.87 -2.59
N VAL A 59 12.75 -10.21 -1.49
CA VAL A 59 12.53 -10.75 -0.14
C VAL A 59 11.05 -11.07 0.09
N LEU A 60 10.15 -10.17 -0.28
CA LEU A 60 8.71 -10.40 -0.11
C LEU A 60 8.18 -11.53 -0.99
N ALA A 61 8.68 -11.69 -2.22
CA ALA A 61 8.27 -12.79 -3.08
C ALA A 61 8.68 -14.15 -2.50
N GLU A 62 9.91 -14.27 -2.01
CA GLU A 62 10.38 -15.50 -1.35
C GLU A 62 9.54 -15.84 -0.10
N VAL A 63 9.27 -14.84 0.75
CA VAL A 63 8.44 -15.02 1.94
C VAL A 63 7.00 -15.41 1.57
N ILE A 64 6.38 -14.74 0.61
CA ILE A 64 5.00 -15.04 0.20
C ILE A 64 4.94 -16.43 -0.46
N SER A 65 5.96 -16.82 -1.22
CA SER A 65 6.07 -18.17 -1.78
C SER A 65 6.13 -19.23 -0.69
N ALA A 66 6.95 -19.03 0.34
CA ALA A 66 7.03 -19.95 1.48
C ALA A 66 5.72 -20.03 2.29
N VAL A 67 4.99 -18.91 2.40
CA VAL A 67 3.64 -18.91 2.99
C VAL A 67 2.66 -19.70 2.10
N HIS A 68 2.73 -19.52 0.78
CA HIS A 68 1.89 -20.23 -0.19
C HIS A 68 2.10 -21.74 -0.18
N GLU A 69 3.34 -22.19 0.05
CA GLU A 69 3.66 -23.62 0.22
C GLU A 69 3.07 -24.23 1.49
N GLN A 70 2.97 -23.42 2.57
CA GLN A 70 2.37 -23.85 3.84
C GLN A 70 0.84 -23.85 3.81
N ASP A 71 0.25 -22.81 3.24
CA ASP A 71 -1.20 -22.60 3.15
C ASP A 71 -1.49 -21.87 1.81
N PRO A 72 -2.07 -22.55 0.81
CA PRO A 72 -2.27 -22.00 -0.52
C PRO A 72 -2.99 -20.66 -0.51
N ILE A 73 -2.43 -19.67 -1.21
CA ILE A 73 -2.93 -18.31 -1.31
C ILE A 73 -3.71 -18.15 -2.60
N ASP A 74 -4.92 -17.60 -2.49
CA ASP A 74 -5.75 -17.24 -3.65
C ASP A 74 -5.52 -15.80 -4.10
N LEU A 75 -5.39 -14.85 -3.16
CA LEU A 75 -5.22 -13.43 -3.46
C LEU A 75 -4.09 -12.82 -2.61
N VAL A 76 -3.22 -12.07 -3.25
CA VAL A 76 -2.18 -11.26 -2.61
C VAL A 76 -2.54 -9.78 -2.72
N PHE A 77 -2.61 -9.08 -1.60
CA PHE A 77 -2.98 -7.67 -1.55
C PHE A 77 -1.78 -6.81 -1.19
N PHE A 78 -1.48 -5.84 -2.02
CA PHE A 78 -0.56 -4.75 -1.72
C PHE A 78 -1.31 -3.42 -1.67
N GLY A 79 -0.78 -2.44 -0.94
CA GLY A 79 -1.13 -1.06 -1.17
C GLY A 79 -0.59 -0.60 -2.53
N LYS A 80 -1.17 0.45 -3.11
CA LYS A 80 -0.69 1.05 -4.36
C LYS A 80 0.80 1.37 -4.28
N GLN A 81 1.21 2.07 -3.22
CA GLN A 81 2.58 2.54 -3.02
C GLN A 81 2.81 2.93 -1.57
N ALA A 82 4.08 3.01 -1.17
CA ALA A 82 4.50 3.56 0.11
C ALA A 82 4.61 5.09 0.01
N ILE A 83 4.32 5.80 1.10
CA ILE A 83 4.34 7.28 1.14
C ILE A 83 5.76 7.84 1.04
N ASP A 84 6.75 7.13 1.55
CA ASP A 84 8.15 7.55 1.61
C ASP A 84 8.86 7.47 0.25
N GLY A 85 8.64 6.38 -0.50
CA GLY A 85 9.30 6.16 -1.78
C GLY A 85 8.45 6.51 -3.01
N ASP A 86 7.14 6.46 -2.87
CA ASP A 86 6.12 6.80 -3.89
C ASP A 86 6.30 6.12 -5.27
N THR A 87 6.93 4.93 -5.29
CA THR A 87 7.36 4.26 -6.53
C THR A 87 6.31 3.34 -7.15
N ALA A 88 5.37 2.81 -6.37
CA ALA A 88 4.37 1.81 -6.78
C ALA A 88 4.97 0.53 -7.42
N GLN A 89 6.23 0.18 -7.15
CA GLN A 89 6.97 -0.89 -7.83
C GLN A 89 7.00 -2.22 -7.09
N VAL A 90 6.86 -2.22 -5.76
CA VAL A 90 7.06 -3.45 -4.96
C VAL A 90 6.01 -4.52 -5.28
N GLY A 91 4.72 -4.17 -5.30
CA GLY A 91 3.65 -5.10 -5.68
C GLY A 91 3.86 -5.72 -7.07
N PRO A 92 4.03 -4.92 -8.13
CA PRO A 92 4.38 -5.42 -9.46
C PRO A 92 5.64 -6.30 -9.49
N GLY A 93 6.69 -5.90 -8.75
CA GLY A 93 7.92 -6.68 -8.65
C GLY A 93 7.70 -8.07 -8.02
N VAL A 94 6.87 -8.16 -6.98
CA VAL A 94 6.47 -9.44 -6.37
C VAL A 94 5.66 -10.29 -7.36
N ALA A 95 4.68 -9.69 -8.06
CA ALA A 95 3.85 -10.41 -9.02
C ALA A 95 4.69 -11.07 -10.13
N VAL A 96 5.65 -10.32 -10.69
CA VAL A 96 6.55 -10.83 -11.73
C VAL A 96 7.41 -11.99 -11.20
N ARG A 97 7.97 -11.86 -10.00
CA ARG A 97 8.82 -12.89 -9.38
C ARG A 97 8.06 -14.19 -9.08
N MET A 98 6.81 -14.07 -8.66
CA MET A 98 5.93 -15.20 -8.37
C MET A 98 5.17 -15.70 -9.61
N ASN A 99 5.35 -15.07 -10.78
CA ASN A 99 4.59 -15.36 -12.00
C ASN A 99 3.07 -15.30 -11.80
N LEU A 100 2.60 -14.30 -11.03
CA LEU A 100 1.19 -14.08 -10.77
C LEU A 100 0.59 -13.04 -11.73
N PRO A 101 -0.65 -13.24 -12.21
CA PRO A 101 -1.41 -12.17 -12.83
C PRO A 101 -1.59 -11.03 -11.83
N ILE A 102 -1.51 -9.79 -12.33
CA ILE A 102 -1.61 -8.60 -11.47
C ILE A 102 -2.67 -7.64 -11.97
N VAL A 103 -3.45 -7.08 -11.04
CA VAL A 103 -4.32 -5.92 -11.29
C VAL A 103 -3.86 -4.76 -10.40
N THR A 104 -3.41 -3.69 -11.04
CA THR A 104 -2.98 -2.46 -10.34
C THR A 104 -4.14 -1.48 -10.19
N TYR A 105 -4.09 -0.61 -9.17
CA TYR A 105 -5.09 0.43 -8.88
C TYR A 105 -6.50 -0.13 -8.66
N ALA A 106 -6.60 -1.29 -8.01
CA ALA A 106 -7.88 -1.90 -7.67
C ALA A 106 -8.67 -1.01 -6.69
N VAL A 107 -9.92 -0.70 -7.06
CA VAL A 107 -10.84 0.12 -6.24
C VAL A 107 -12.03 -0.68 -5.74
N LYS A 108 -12.28 -1.86 -6.29
CA LYS A 108 -13.36 -2.76 -5.84
C LYS A 108 -13.14 -4.18 -6.32
N ILE A 109 -13.40 -5.15 -5.47
CA ILE A 109 -13.57 -6.54 -5.87
C ILE A 109 -15.07 -6.79 -6.02
N ARG A 110 -15.51 -7.13 -7.23
CA ARG A 110 -16.93 -7.40 -7.53
C ARG A 110 -17.34 -8.81 -7.13
N ALA A 111 -16.51 -9.78 -7.48
CA ALA A 111 -16.75 -11.19 -7.22
C ALA A 111 -15.45 -11.97 -7.07
N VAL A 112 -15.48 -13.02 -6.28
CA VAL A 112 -14.46 -14.06 -6.22
C VAL A 112 -15.18 -15.37 -6.39
N ASP A 113 -14.83 -16.14 -7.41
CA ASP A 113 -15.32 -17.47 -7.67
C ASP A 113 -14.18 -18.47 -7.44
N LEU A 114 -14.34 -19.27 -6.39
CA LEU A 114 -13.31 -20.26 -6.01
C LEU A 114 -13.44 -21.54 -6.84
N ASP A 115 -14.63 -21.83 -7.37
CA ASP A 115 -14.88 -23.02 -8.19
C ASP A 115 -14.30 -22.85 -9.59
N ASP A 116 -14.58 -21.69 -10.21
CA ASP A 116 -14.02 -21.33 -11.52
C ASP A 116 -12.60 -20.73 -11.44
N ARG A 117 -12.10 -20.51 -10.22
CA ARG A 117 -10.76 -19.95 -9.97
C ARG A 117 -10.54 -18.58 -10.62
N ILE A 118 -11.52 -17.66 -10.48
CA ILE A 118 -11.46 -16.32 -11.03
C ILE A 118 -11.81 -15.24 -10.01
N VAL A 119 -11.31 -14.03 -10.23
CA VAL A 119 -11.70 -12.82 -9.49
C VAL A 119 -12.02 -11.70 -10.47
N VAL A 120 -13.12 -10.99 -10.20
CA VAL A 120 -13.58 -9.83 -10.99
C VAL A 120 -13.32 -8.54 -10.22
N ILE A 121 -12.52 -7.64 -10.79
CA ILE A 121 -11.98 -6.45 -10.13
C ILE A 121 -12.30 -5.20 -10.94
N GLU A 122 -12.72 -4.15 -10.26
CA GLU A 122 -12.71 -2.79 -10.80
C GLU A 122 -11.37 -2.14 -10.50
N ARG A 123 -10.71 -1.62 -11.54
CA ARG A 123 -9.52 -0.79 -11.41
C ARG A 123 -9.75 0.61 -11.95
N LYS A 124 -9.09 1.58 -11.36
CA LYS A 124 -9.16 2.98 -11.77
C LYS A 124 -7.99 3.32 -12.67
N THR A 125 -8.28 3.94 -13.79
CA THR A 125 -7.29 4.58 -14.66
C THR A 125 -7.53 6.10 -14.64
N GLU A 126 -6.72 6.87 -15.34
CA GLU A 126 -6.88 8.34 -15.38
C GLU A 126 -8.26 8.79 -15.88
N ARG A 127 -8.87 8.04 -16.81
CA ARG A 127 -10.11 8.43 -17.50
C ARG A 127 -11.26 7.44 -17.32
N TRP A 128 -10.97 6.19 -16.96
CA TRP A 128 -11.94 5.10 -16.99
C TRP A 128 -11.86 4.26 -15.73
N THR A 129 -12.96 3.61 -15.41
CA THR A 129 -12.97 2.44 -14.53
C THR A 129 -13.08 1.21 -15.40
N GLU A 130 -12.12 0.32 -15.30
CA GLU A 130 -12.09 -0.95 -16.04
C GLU A 130 -12.55 -2.07 -15.12
N VAL A 131 -13.30 -3.01 -15.69
CA VAL A 131 -13.67 -4.26 -15.03
C VAL A 131 -12.88 -5.38 -15.65
N ILE A 132 -12.05 -6.02 -14.85
CA ILE A 132 -11.11 -7.04 -15.31
C ILE A 132 -11.41 -8.34 -14.59
N GLU A 133 -11.49 -9.42 -15.35
CA GLU A 133 -11.53 -10.79 -14.84
C GLU A 133 -10.14 -11.40 -14.95
N VAL A 134 -9.64 -11.98 -13.87
CA VAL A 134 -8.33 -12.63 -13.82
C VAL A 134 -8.39 -13.97 -13.09
N PRO A 135 -7.59 -14.95 -13.53
CA PRO A 135 -7.46 -16.20 -12.79
C PRO A 135 -6.78 -15.99 -11.44
N ILE A 136 -7.12 -16.79 -10.44
CA ILE A 136 -6.44 -16.87 -9.16
C ILE A 136 -5.52 -18.12 -9.14
N PRO A 137 -4.35 -18.02 -8.48
CA PRO A 137 -3.90 -16.93 -7.60
C PRO A 137 -3.53 -15.64 -8.36
N ALA A 138 -3.88 -14.48 -7.78
CA ALA A 138 -3.63 -13.17 -8.37
C ALA A 138 -3.10 -12.17 -7.33
N LEU A 139 -2.37 -11.15 -7.80
CA LEU A 139 -1.91 -10.04 -6.98
C LEU A 139 -2.64 -8.76 -7.33
N LEU A 140 -3.07 -8.02 -6.30
CA LEU A 140 -3.75 -6.73 -6.43
C LEU A 140 -2.93 -5.63 -5.77
N THR A 141 -2.73 -4.50 -6.48
CA THR A 141 -2.35 -3.26 -5.80
C THR A 141 -3.57 -2.38 -5.64
N CYS A 142 -3.85 -1.98 -4.40
CA CYS A 142 -5.13 -1.42 -4.00
C CYS A 142 -5.04 0.09 -3.77
N GLU A 143 -6.03 0.82 -4.26
CA GLU A 143 -6.32 2.19 -3.86
C GLU A 143 -7.03 2.21 -2.50
N LYS A 144 -7.01 3.37 -1.83
CA LYS A 144 -7.65 3.53 -0.51
C LYS A 144 -9.17 3.36 -0.56
N GLU A 145 -9.77 3.59 -1.71
CA GLU A 145 -11.21 3.49 -1.94
C GLU A 145 -11.74 2.04 -1.98
N ILE A 146 -10.86 1.05 -2.00
CA ILE A 146 -11.25 -0.37 -2.15
C ILE A 146 -12.09 -0.89 -0.99
N ALA A 147 -11.93 -0.34 0.20
CA ALA A 147 -12.74 -0.67 1.38
C ALA A 147 -12.58 0.39 2.47
N ASP A 148 -13.63 0.59 3.26
CA ASP A 148 -13.55 1.39 4.47
C ASP A 148 -12.80 0.66 5.58
N ILE A 149 -12.07 1.41 6.39
CA ILE A 149 -11.35 0.86 7.54
C ILE A 149 -12.37 0.60 8.67
N PRO A 150 -12.58 -0.66 9.07
CA PRO A 150 -13.52 -0.96 10.14
C PRO A 150 -12.96 -0.56 11.50
N PHE A 151 -13.83 -0.19 12.43
CA PHE A 151 -13.47 -0.09 13.83
C PHE A 151 -13.35 -1.49 14.44
N ALA A 152 -12.24 -1.73 15.15
CA ALA A 152 -12.05 -2.97 15.87
C ALA A 152 -12.86 -2.96 17.20
N PRO A 153 -13.58 -4.04 17.53
CA PRO A 153 -14.17 -4.21 18.84
C PRO A 153 -13.11 -4.29 19.95
N LEU A 154 -13.44 -3.86 21.15
CA LEU A 154 -12.49 -3.88 22.28
C LEU A 154 -11.84 -5.26 22.55
N PRO A 155 -12.56 -6.40 22.45
CA PRO A 155 -11.90 -7.71 22.56
C PRO A 155 -10.79 -7.95 21.54
N ASP A 156 -10.98 -7.53 20.29
CA ASP A 156 -10.00 -7.70 19.22
C ASP A 156 -8.75 -6.82 19.44
N LEU A 157 -8.96 -5.60 19.94
CA LEU A 157 -7.87 -4.73 20.39
C LEU A 157 -7.05 -5.38 21.51
N ILE A 158 -7.69 -5.94 22.54
CA ILE A 158 -7.00 -6.61 23.65
C ILE A 158 -6.22 -7.83 23.15
N ASN A 159 -6.80 -8.61 22.24
CA ASN A 159 -6.13 -9.76 21.65
C ASN A 159 -4.92 -9.33 20.79
N ALA A 160 -5.07 -8.30 20.01
CA ALA A 160 -3.99 -7.76 19.16
C ALA A 160 -2.82 -7.24 20.00
N LEU A 161 -3.07 -6.57 21.12
CA LEU A 161 -2.01 -6.10 22.03
C LEU A 161 -1.16 -7.25 22.60
N ARG A 162 -1.73 -8.45 22.72
CA ARG A 162 -1.05 -9.66 23.23
C ARG A 162 -0.49 -10.53 22.11
N TYR A 163 -0.82 -10.22 20.85
CA TYR A 163 -0.38 -11.02 19.73
C TYR A 163 1.13 -10.88 19.52
N GLU A 164 1.81 -12.00 19.39
CA GLU A 164 3.22 -12.06 19.05
C GLU A 164 3.37 -12.56 17.61
N PRO A 165 3.82 -11.69 16.68
CA PRO A 165 4.01 -12.07 15.29
C PRO A 165 5.18 -13.04 15.13
N GLU A 166 5.13 -13.84 14.08
CA GLU A 166 6.28 -14.65 13.66
C GLU A 166 7.40 -13.72 13.18
N MET A 167 8.61 -13.93 13.71
CA MET A 167 9.80 -13.19 13.27
C MET A 167 10.57 -14.04 12.26
N TRP A 168 10.59 -13.61 11.00
CA TRP A 168 11.37 -14.26 9.96
C TRP A 168 12.63 -13.45 9.66
N THR A 169 13.78 -14.11 9.80
CA THR A 169 15.12 -13.52 9.66
C THR A 169 15.88 -14.27 8.57
N MET A 170 17.13 -13.92 8.35
CA MET A 170 18.04 -14.68 7.49
C MET A 170 18.29 -16.13 7.94
N GLU A 171 18.04 -16.43 9.21
CA GLU A 171 18.13 -17.77 9.80
C GLU A 171 16.77 -18.46 9.90
N GLY A 172 15.74 -17.86 9.29
CA GLY A 172 14.35 -18.31 9.34
C GLY A 172 14.04 -19.41 8.32
N PRO A 173 12.74 -19.61 8.03
CA PRO A 173 12.28 -20.71 7.18
C PRO A 173 12.55 -20.50 5.68
N VAL A 174 13.06 -19.33 5.28
CA VAL A 174 13.34 -18.98 3.89
C VAL A 174 14.83 -18.78 3.69
N GLU A 175 15.38 -19.44 2.66
CA GLU A 175 16.75 -19.17 2.20
C GLU A 175 16.75 -17.98 1.22
N PHE A 176 17.56 -16.97 1.52
CA PHE A 176 17.70 -15.80 0.67
C PHE A 176 19.06 -15.77 -0.02
N ASP A 177 19.06 -15.44 -1.31
CA ASP A 177 20.28 -15.10 -2.02
C ASP A 177 20.82 -13.75 -1.52
N THR A 178 21.99 -13.79 -0.89
CA THR A 178 22.62 -12.60 -0.29
C THR A 178 23.00 -11.52 -1.30
N GLU A 179 23.09 -11.86 -2.59
CA GLU A 179 23.36 -10.89 -3.67
C GLU A 179 22.10 -10.08 -4.06
N GLN A 180 20.91 -10.54 -3.65
CA GLN A 180 19.63 -9.93 -4.02
C GLN A 180 18.93 -9.20 -2.85
N ILE A 181 19.56 -9.10 -1.68
CA ILE A 181 18.97 -8.48 -0.49
C ILE A 181 19.69 -7.20 -0.07
N GLY A 182 18.98 -6.37 0.70
CA GLY A 182 19.52 -5.16 1.31
C GLY A 182 20.17 -4.23 0.29
N VAL A 183 21.19 -3.49 0.74
CA VAL A 183 21.95 -2.57 -0.14
C VAL A 183 22.65 -3.30 -1.28
N ARG A 184 23.06 -4.54 -1.07
CA ARG A 184 23.80 -5.32 -2.09
C ARG A 184 22.92 -5.71 -3.27
N GLY A 185 21.65 -6.05 -2.99
CA GLY A 185 20.66 -6.37 -4.03
C GLY A 185 19.96 -5.14 -4.63
N SER A 186 20.35 -3.95 -4.22
CA SER A 186 19.71 -2.69 -4.58
C SER A 186 20.52 -1.93 -5.62
N PRO A 187 20.07 -1.81 -6.88
CA PRO A 187 20.71 -0.95 -7.89
C PRO A 187 20.58 0.55 -7.56
N THR A 188 19.69 0.93 -6.65
CA THR A 188 19.52 2.32 -6.22
C THR A 188 19.82 2.46 -4.73
N ILE A 189 20.36 3.63 -4.33
CA ILE A 189 20.63 3.95 -2.93
C ILE A 189 20.09 5.34 -2.59
N VAL A 190 19.67 5.54 -1.35
CA VAL A 190 19.31 6.88 -0.85
C VAL A 190 20.57 7.71 -0.73
N TYR A 191 20.73 8.67 -1.63
CA TYR A 191 21.89 9.57 -1.64
C TYR A 191 21.81 10.64 -0.56
N LYS A 192 20.62 11.24 -0.37
CA LYS A 192 20.40 12.31 0.60
C LYS A 192 18.94 12.34 1.04
N MET A 193 18.70 12.52 2.32
CA MET A 193 17.39 12.83 2.86
C MET A 193 17.37 14.29 3.35
N GLY A 194 16.21 14.94 3.22
CA GLY A 194 16.01 16.30 3.71
C GLY A 194 14.53 16.57 3.92
N THR A 195 14.24 17.50 4.82
CA THR A 195 12.87 18.00 4.96
C THR A 195 12.63 19.01 3.83
N PRO A 196 11.54 18.87 3.05
CA PRO A 196 11.18 19.88 2.06
C PRO A 196 10.99 21.23 2.76
N ALA A 197 11.45 22.30 2.12
CA ALA A 197 11.12 23.65 2.59
C ALA A 197 9.60 23.80 2.55
N LEU A 198 9.04 24.22 3.68
CA LEU A 198 7.62 24.58 3.69
C LEU A 198 7.42 25.78 2.74
N PRO A 199 6.37 25.77 1.92
CA PRO A 199 6.01 26.97 1.16
C PRO A 199 5.85 28.15 2.12
N GLU A 200 6.31 29.32 1.71
CA GLU A 200 6.01 30.53 2.47
C GLU A 200 4.48 30.66 2.63
N ALA A 201 4.04 31.00 3.83
CA ALA A 201 2.62 31.22 4.08
C ALA A 201 2.13 32.32 3.15
N GLY A 202 1.13 32.01 2.33
CA GLY A 202 0.48 33.02 1.50
C GLY A 202 -0.23 34.07 2.35
N GLU A 203 -0.53 35.22 1.76
CA GLU A 203 -1.36 36.23 2.41
C GLU A 203 -2.79 35.69 2.59
N VAL A 204 -3.28 35.72 3.82
CA VAL A 204 -4.63 35.29 4.16
C VAL A 204 -5.48 36.52 4.44
N VAL A 205 -6.59 36.63 3.73
CA VAL A 205 -7.53 37.73 3.90
C VAL A 205 -8.83 37.22 4.50
N ASN A 206 -9.28 37.85 5.58
CA ASN A 206 -10.51 37.47 6.24
C ASN A 206 -11.70 38.26 5.66
N ALA A 207 -12.49 37.63 4.80
CA ALA A 207 -13.65 38.23 4.17
C ALA A 207 -14.72 38.74 5.15
N ARG A 208 -14.73 38.28 6.42
CA ARG A 208 -15.64 38.78 7.45
C ARG A 208 -15.21 40.14 7.99
N GLU A 209 -13.93 40.48 7.89
CA GLU A 209 -13.36 41.75 8.37
C GLU A 209 -13.39 42.83 7.30
N ILE A 210 -13.07 42.51 6.06
CA ILE A 210 -12.95 43.47 4.96
C ILE A 210 -14.14 43.48 4.00
N GLY A 211 -15.03 42.51 4.10
CA GLY A 211 -16.13 42.29 3.16
C GLY A 211 -15.81 41.36 2.01
N ILE A 212 -16.84 40.72 1.48
CA ILE A 212 -16.69 39.67 0.44
C ILE A 212 -16.14 40.27 -0.87
N GLU A 213 -16.62 41.47 -1.25
CA GLU A 213 -16.23 42.15 -2.50
C GLU A 213 -14.75 42.54 -2.48
N GLU A 214 -14.26 43.07 -1.37
CA GLU A 214 -12.87 43.48 -1.22
C GLU A 214 -11.94 42.23 -1.14
N ALA A 215 -12.35 41.16 -0.45
CA ALA A 215 -11.61 39.88 -0.42
C ALA A 215 -11.54 39.23 -1.80
N LEU A 216 -12.62 39.27 -2.58
CA LEU A 216 -12.65 38.79 -3.95
C LEU A 216 -11.71 39.57 -4.86
N ASN A 217 -11.76 40.88 -4.83
CA ASN A 217 -10.90 41.76 -5.62
C ASN A 217 -9.42 41.55 -5.28
N PHE A 218 -9.09 41.43 -4.00
CA PHE A 218 -7.74 41.06 -3.55
C PHE A 218 -7.26 39.72 -4.13
N THR A 219 -8.13 38.71 -4.11
CA THR A 219 -7.79 37.39 -4.64
C THR A 219 -7.59 37.40 -6.16
N LEU A 220 -8.47 38.11 -6.89
CA LEU A 220 -8.37 38.25 -8.34
C LEU A 220 -7.12 39.03 -8.77
N ASP A 221 -6.81 40.11 -8.09
CA ASP A 221 -5.61 40.90 -8.35
C ASP A 221 -4.32 40.12 -8.15
N LYS A 222 -4.27 39.27 -7.10
CA LYS A 222 -3.16 38.34 -6.86
C LYS A 222 -3.06 37.24 -7.92
N ALA A 223 -4.19 36.69 -8.32
CA ALA A 223 -4.24 35.65 -9.35
C ALA A 223 -3.83 36.20 -10.73
N GLU A 224 -4.22 37.42 -11.06
CA GLU A 224 -3.80 38.12 -12.28
C GLU A 224 -2.29 38.38 -12.29
N LYS A 225 -1.75 38.96 -11.20
CA LYS A 225 -0.31 39.19 -11.04
C LYS A 225 0.54 37.93 -11.09
N ALA A 226 -0.03 36.77 -10.66
CA ALA A 226 0.60 35.48 -10.75
C ALA A 226 0.43 34.78 -12.11
N GLY A 227 -0.32 35.38 -13.07
CA GLY A 227 -0.61 34.74 -14.37
C GLY A 227 -1.56 33.55 -14.31
N ILE A 228 -2.21 33.33 -13.16
CA ILE A 228 -3.09 32.18 -12.94
C ILE A 228 -4.43 32.38 -13.67
N LEU A 229 -4.91 33.60 -13.77
CA LEU A 229 -6.18 33.92 -14.46
C LEU A 229 -6.10 33.55 -15.94
N ASP A 230 -4.97 33.80 -16.60
CA ASP A 230 -4.76 33.45 -18.01
C ASP A 230 -4.84 31.95 -18.23
N VAL A 231 -4.35 31.14 -17.27
CA VAL A 231 -4.41 29.68 -17.31
C VAL A 231 -5.84 29.16 -17.10
N ILE A 232 -6.61 29.82 -16.18
CA ILE A 232 -7.98 29.38 -15.86
C ILE A 232 -8.97 29.84 -16.96
N LEU A 233 -8.79 31.06 -17.50
CA LEU A 233 -9.71 31.66 -18.49
C LEU A 233 -9.26 31.38 -19.94
N GLY A 234 -8.00 31.13 -20.18
CA GLY A 234 -7.41 30.88 -21.50
C GLY A 234 -7.23 29.41 -21.86
N GLY A 235 -7.68 28.49 -21.04
CA GLY A 235 -7.66 27.07 -21.31
C GLY A 235 -8.78 26.63 -22.26
N ALA A 236 -8.69 27.04 -23.52
CA ALA A 236 -9.44 26.45 -24.63
C ALA A 236 -8.44 25.79 -25.58
#